data_95959c629d060a65a49b909282d32105
#
_entry.id   95959c629d060a65a49b909282d32105
#
_cell.length_a   1.000
_cell.length_b   1.000
_cell.length_c   1.000
_cell.angle_alpha   90.00
_cell.angle_beta   90.00
_cell.angle_gamma   90.00
#
_symmetry.space_group_name_H-M   'P 1'
#
loop_
_entity.id
_entity.type
_entity.pdbx_description
1 polymer ?
#
loop_
_entity_poly.entity_id
_entity_poly.type
_entity_poly.pdbx_seq_one_letter_code
_entity_poly.pdbx_strand_id
1 'polypeptide(L)'
;MIKRCRVTDANEVNRIMTHPDVYPKISDDGCPEAGDYDVTPLLECDAIYCLGWMIDGIWAGMWLLKPWNTITYEAHTCILPGFRGAAAIVAANDARGWMFRNTPCRKVVTLIPKGNKPALAFAMLVGMKKEGIIKRSFLKGGKVVDQQLLGIEKEE
;
A
#
# COMPACT_ATOMS: atom_id res chain seq x y z
N MET A 1 6.87 2.33 -20.64
CA MET A 1 6.52 0.94 -20.28
C MET A 1 6.50 0.81 -18.77
N ILE A 2 5.45 0.22 -18.19
CA ILE A 2 5.36 -0.05 -16.73
C ILE A 2 6.17 -1.30 -16.42
N LYS A 3 7.08 -1.22 -15.44
CA LYS A 3 7.89 -2.33 -14.99
C LYS A 3 7.73 -2.49 -13.48
N ARG A 4 7.35 -3.70 -13.03
CA ARG A 4 7.33 -4.08 -11.62
C ARG A 4 8.67 -4.66 -11.21
N CYS A 5 9.08 -4.38 -9.96
CA CYS A 5 10.23 -5.02 -9.34
C CYS A 5 10.00 -5.19 -7.82
N ARG A 6 10.65 -6.20 -7.23
CA ARG A 6 10.77 -6.26 -5.78
C ARG A 6 11.80 -5.23 -5.35
N VAL A 7 11.42 -4.34 -4.44
CA VAL A 7 12.32 -3.29 -3.96
C VAL A 7 13.01 -3.79 -2.69
N THR A 8 14.32 -3.75 -2.69
CA THR A 8 15.17 -4.12 -1.55
C THR A 8 16.04 -2.96 -1.06
N ASP A 9 16.12 -1.88 -1.83
CA ASP A 9 16.87 -0.68 -1.46
C ASP A 9 16.05 0.18 -0.49
N ALA A 10 16.50 0.21 0.77
CA ALA A 10 15.86 0.99 1.82
C ALA A 10 15.81 2.49 1.51
N ASN A 11 16.79 3.04 0.82
CA ASN A 11 16.80 4.47 0.48
C ASN A 11 15.69 4.81 -0.50
N GLU A 12 15.48 3.97 -1.53
CA GLU A 12 14.40 4.18 -2.50
C GLU A 12 13.02 4.00 -1.85
N VAL A 13 12.86 3.01 -0.99
CA VAL A 13 11.61 2.80 -0.26
C VAL A 13 11.32 3.97 0.67
N ASN A 14 12.31 4.41 1.46
CA ASN A 14 12.16 5.57 2.32
C ASN A 14 11.80 6.83 1.52
N ARG A 15 12.49 7.07 0.40
CA ARG A 15 12.22 8.24 -0.46
C ARG A 15 10.76 8.29 -0.93
N ILE A 16 10.19 7.14 -1.29
CA ILE A 16 8.78 7.06 -1.71
C ILE A 16 7.83 7.20 -0.53
N MET A 17 8.06 6.47 0.55
CA MET A 17 7.19 6.48 1.73
C MET A 17 7.18 7.82 2.44
N THR A 18 8.32 8.47 2.57
CA THR A 18 8.47 9.74 3.30
C THR A 18 8.29 10.97 2.42
N HIS A 19 7.88 10.78 1.16
CA HIS A 19 7.56 11.91 0.29
C HIS A 19 6.47 12.80 0.92
N PRO A 20 6.59 14.15 0.89
CA PRO A 20 5.65 15.07 1.54
C PRO A 20 4.18 14.89 1.16
N ASP A 21 3.91 14.41 -0.06
CA ASP A 21 2.54 14.13 -0.53
C ASP A 21 2.07 12.68 -0.30
N VAL A 22 2.93 11.83 0.26
CA VAL A 22 2.63 10.41 0.55
C VAL A 22 2.54 10.19 2.06
N TYR A 23 3.60 10.52 2.79
CA TYR A 23 3.73 10.19 4.21
C TYR A 23 2.55 10.66 5.08
N PRO A 24 2.03 11.88 4.96
CA PRO A 24 0.89 12.33 5.75
C PRO A 24 -0.40 11.53 5.52
N LYS A 25 -0.48 10.80 4.40
CA LYS A 25 -1.67 10.01 4.03
C LYS A 25 -1.59 8.57 4.50
N ILE A 26 -0.39 8.07 4.79
CA ILE A 26 -0.15 6.68 5.21
C ILE A 26 0.23 6.55 6.69
N SER A 27 0.60 7.65 7.34
CA SER A 27 1.01 7.69 8.75
C SER A 27 -0.15 8.09 9.67
N ASP A 28 -0.14 7.59 10.89
CA ASP A 28 -0.96 8.06 12.00
C ASP A 28 -0.16 8.97 12.95
N ASP A 29 -0.79 9.44 14.02
CA ASP A 29 -0.13 10.34 14.99
C ASP A 29 0.95 9.63 15.84
N GLY A 30 1.00 8.30 15.83
CA GLY A 30 2.01 7.50 16.52
C GLY A 30 3.25 7.20 15.67
N CYS A 31 3.21 7.53 14.38
CA CYS A 31 4.37 7.34 13.51
C CYS A 31 5.47 8.37 13.81
N PRO A 32 6.76 7.99 13.64
CA PRO A 32 7.86 8.97 13.74
C PRO A 32 7.72 10.08 12.70
N GLU A 33 8.44 11.16 12.87
CA GLU A 33 8.59 12.16 11.81
C GLU A 33 9.18 11.52 10.54
N ALA A 34 8.84 12.04 9.37
CA ALA A 34 9.26 11.46 8.09
C ALA A 34 10.78 11.27 7.99
N GLY A 35 11.56 12.22 8.50
CA GLY A 35 13.02 12.15 8.49
C GLY A 35 13.63 11.09 9.41
N ASP A 36 12.87 10.64 10.40
CA ASP A 36 13.30 9.62 11.37
C ASP A 36 12.74 8.23 11.05
N TYR A 37 11.97 8.11 9.96
CA TYR A 37 11.38 6.84 9.56
C TYR A 37 12.43 5.91 8.95
N ASP A 38 12.56 4.71 9.50
CA ASP A 38 13.45 3.65 9.00
C ASP A 38 12.64 2.44 8.54
N VAL A 39 12.68 2.17 7.24
CA VAL A 39 11.98 1.05 6.61
C VAL A 39 12.79 -0.25 6.65
N THR A 40 14.07 -0.20 7.01
CA THR A 40 14.99 -1.35 6.95
C THR A 40 14.41 -2.61 7.61
N PRO A 41 13.83 -2.56 8.84
CA PRO A 41 13.26 -3.75 9.47
C PRO A 41 12.13 -4.40 8.66
N LEU A 42 11.37 -3.62 7.90
CA LEU A 42 10.30 -4.14 7.05
C LEU A 42 10.86 -4.85 5.81
N LEU A 43 11.97 -4.35 5.25
CA LEU A 43 12.62 -4.95 4.08
C LEU A 43 13.43 -6.20 4.41
N GLU A 44 13.92 -6.31 5.65
CA GLU A 44 14.64 -7.49 6.16
C GLU A 44 13.70 -8.65 6.49
N CYS A 45 12.41 -8.41 6.58
CA CYS A 45 11.41 -9.45 6.83
C CYS A 45 11.00 -10.14 5.53
N ASP A 46 11.39 -11.41 5.37
CA ASP A 46 11.08 -12.20 4.16
C ASP A 46 9.58 -12.38 3.90
N ALA A 47 8.75 -12.28 4.93
CA ALA A 47 7.30 -12.39 4.80
C ALA A 47 6.65 -11.13 4.24
N ILE A 48 7.35 -10.01 4.21
CA ILE A 48 6.86 -8.72 3.71
C ILE A 48 7.34 -8.52 2.28
N TYR A 49 6.41 -8.22 1.38
CA TYR A 49 6.73 -7.94 -0.02
C TYR A 49 6.64 -6.44 -0.28
N CYS A 50 7.74 -5.85 -0.71
CA CYS A 50 7.75 -4.49 -1.24
C CYS A 50 7.81 -4.56 -2.76
N LEU A 51 6.69 -4.29 -3.42
CA LEU A 51 6.57 -4.31 -4.87
C LEU A 51 6.52 -2.89 -5.42
N GLY A 52 7.60 -2.44 -5.99
CA GLY A 52 7.70 -1.14 -6.64
C GLY A 52 7.39 -1.23 -8.13
N TRP A 53 7.08 -0.09 -8.72
CA TRP A 53 6.86 0.04 -10.14
C TRP A 53 7.48 1.31 -10.70
N MET A 54 7.90 1.21 -11.94
CA MET A 54 8.58 2.26 -12.68
C MET A 54 7.86 2.53 -13.99
N ILE A 55 7.86 3.77 -14.42
CA ILE A 55 7.47 4.17 -15.78
C ILE A 55 8.71 4.77 -16.43
N ASP A 56 9.14 4.18 -17.55
CA ASP A 56 10.29 4.64 -18.34
C ASP A 56 11.55 4.88 -17.50
N GLY A 57 11.80 3.98 -16.55
CA GLY A 57 12.96 4.03 -15.67
C GLY A 57 12.83 4.94 -14.45
N ILE A 58 11.68 5.60 -14.27
CA ILE A 58 11.42 6.48 -13.13
C ILE A 58 10.52 5.77 -12.11
N TRP A 59 10.92 5.75 -10.85
CA TRP A 59 10.10 5.23 -9.76
C TRP A 59 8.80 6.01 -9.62
N ALA A 60 7.69 5.30 -9.69
CA ALA A 60 6.34 5.87 -9.64
C ALA A 60 5.62 5.59 -8.33
N GLY A 61 5.93 4.48 -7.70
CA GLY A 61 5.29 4.09 -6.45
C GLY A 61 5.63 2.67 -6.04
N MET A 62 4.99 2.23 -4.96
CA MET A 62 5.15 0.87 -4.44
C MET A 62 3.95 0.43 -3.61
N TRP A 63 3.84 -0.87 -3.42
CA TRP A 63 2.97 -1.52 -2.44
C TRP A 63 3.79 -2.30 -1.44
N LEU A 64 3.58 -2.02 -0.17
CA LEU A 64 4.07 -2.83 0.93
C LEU A 64 2.96 -3.80 1.32
N LEU A 65 3.22 -5.11 1.17
CA LEU A 65 2.27 -6.17 1.44
C LEU A 65 2.71 -6.95 2.68
N LYS A 66 1.96 -6.79 3.76
CA LYS A 66 2.25 -7.38 5.07
C LYS A 66 1.28 -8.53 5.36
N PRO A 67 1.74 -9.71 5.78
CA PRO A 67 0.84 -10.82 6.08
C PRO A 67 0.04 -10.56 7.36
N TRP A 68 -1.27 -10.79 7.31
CA TRP A 68 -2.11 -11.00 8.48
C TRP A 68 -2.05 -12.47 8.93
N ASN A 69 -1.99 -13.36 7.95
CA ASN A 69 -1.85 -14.81 8.10
C ASN A 69 -1.25 -15.38 6.81
N THR A 70 -1.22 -16.71 6.69
CA THR A 70 -0.60 -17.40 5.55
C THR A 70 -1.15 -16.98 4.19
N ILE A 71 -2.44 -16.64 4.09
CA ILE A 71 -3.14 -16.40 2.82
C ILE A 71 -3.70 -14.98 2.66
N THR A 72 -3.69 -14.16 3.72
CA THR A 72 -4.22 -12.79 3.69
C THR A 72 -3.10 -11.78 3.92
N TYR A 73 -2.99 -10.82 3.01
CA TYR A 73 -1.99 -9.76 3.05
C TYR A 73 -2.65 -8.38 3.05
N GLU A 74 -2.15 -7.49 3.90
CA GLU A 74 -2.56 -6.09 3.91
C GLU A 74 -1.65 -5.28 2.99
N ALA A 75 -2.26 -4.53 2.07
CA ALA A 75 -1.56 -3.65 1.15
C ALA A 75 -1.54 -2.21 1.67
N HIS A 76 -0.33 -1.66 1.79
CA HIS A 76 -0.10 -0.23 1.99
C HIS A 76 0.36 0.37 0.66
N THR A 77 -0.35 1.38 0.19
CA THR A 77 -0.15 1.98 -1.14
C THR A 77 0.57 3.31 -1.03
N CYS A 78 1.71 3.42 -1.71
CA CYS A 78 2.50 4.63 -1.82
C CYS A 78 2.69 4.98 -3.29
N ILE A 79 2.02 6.03 -3.78
CA ILE A 79 2.09 6.47 -5.17
C ILE A 79 2.55 7.92 -5.21
N LEU A 80 3.67 8.17 -5.88
CA LEU A 80 4.21 9.52 -6.03
C LEU A 80 3.26 10.41 -6.84
N PRO A 81 3.21 11.72 -6.55
CA PRO A 81 2.48 12.68 -7.37
C PRO A 81 2.89 12.59 -8.83
N GLY A 82 1.95 12.80 -9.74
CA GLY A 82 2.17 12.69 -11.18
C GLY A 82 2.04 11.27 -11.76
N PHE A 83 2.07 10.24 -10.91
CA PHE A 83 1.90 8.84 -11.34
C PHE A 83 0.57 8.22 -10.90
N ARG A 84 -0.31 9.02 -10.30
CA ARG A 84 -1.66 8.62 -9.89
C ARG A 84 -2.57 8.50 -11.12
N GLY A 85 -3.64 7.73 -11.01
CA GLY A 85 -4.62 7.52 -12.08
C GLY A 85 -4.47 6.18 -12.80
N ALA A 86 -4.71 6.15 -14.11
CA ALA A 86 -4.80 4.91 -14.89
C ALA A 86 -3.56 4.01 -14.81
N ALA A 87 -2.36 4.60 -14.88
CA ALA A 87 -1.11 3.86 -14.78
C ALA A 87 -0.96 3.16 -13.43
N ALA A 88 -1.36 3.82 -12.34
CA ALA A 88 -1.35 3.24 -11.01
C ALA A 88 -2.32 2.06 -10.87
N ILE A 89 -3.50 2.14 -11.51
CA ILE A 89 -4.49 1.05 -11.53
C ILE A 89 -3.90 -0.17 -12.24
N VAL A 90 -3.28 0.02 -13.40
CA VAL A 90 -2.62 -1.06 -14.15
C VAL A 90 -1.52 -1.72 -13.30
N ALA A 91 -0.67 -0.91 -12.68
CA ALA A 91 0.43 -1.38 -11.85
C ALA A 91 -0.07 -2.11 -10.58
N ALA A 92 -1.15 -1.64 -9.95
CA ALA A 92 -1.75 -2.32 -8.80
C ALA A 92 -2.32 -3.70 -9.17
N ASN A 93 -2.99 -3.80 -10.32
CA ASN A 93 -3.51 -5.06 -10.83
C ASN A 93 -2.37 -6.04 -11.17
N ASP A 94 -1.27 -5.57 -11.73
CA ASP A 94 -0.09 -6.40 -11.99
C ASP A 94 0.55 -6.91 -10.67
N ALA A 95 0.73 -6.02 -9.68
CA ALA A 95 1.28 -6.39 -8.37
C ALA A 95 0.41 -7.42 -7.66
N ARG A 96 -0.91 -7.22 -7.65
CA ARG A 96 -1.88 -8.19 -7.10
C ARG A 96 -1.80 -9.53 -7.82
N GLY A 97 -1.80 -9.51 -9.15
CA GLY A 97 -1.67 -10.72 -9.96
C GLY A 97 -0.38 -11.48 -9.69
N TRP A 98 0.72 -10.77 -9.47
CA TRP A 98 1.97 -11.37 -9.07
C TRP A 98 1.88 -12.04 -7.70
N MET A 99 1.29 -11.37 -6.70
CA MET A 99 1.08 -11.94 -5.37
C MET A 99 0.28 -13.25 -5.44
N PHE A 100 -0.80 -13.27 -6.19
CA PHE A 100 -1.66 -14.43 -6.33
C PHE A 100 -1.02 -15.61 -7.07
N ARG A 101 -0.04 -15.36 -7.94
CA ARG A 101 0.65 -16.41 -8.70
C ARG A 101 1.91 -16.93 -8.01
N ASN A 102 2.60 -16.10 -7.24
CA ASN A 102 3.96 -16.39 -6.77
C ASN A 102 4.09 -16.55 -5.26
N THR A 103 3.01 -16.36 -4.51
CA THR A 103 2.98 -16.47 -3.06
C THR A 103 1.74 -17.27 -2.61
N PRO A 104 1.64 -17.67 -1.34
CA PRO A 104 0.43 -18.28 -0.79
C PRO A 104 -0.78 -17.35 -0.73
N CYS A 105 -0.63 -16.08 -1.10
CA CYS A 105 -1.67 -15.06 -1.02
C CYS A 105 -2.93 -15.48 -1.81
N ARG A 106 -4.08 -15.46 -1.11
CA ARG A 106 -5.41 -15.66 -1.70
C ARG A 106 -6.32 -14.45 -1.51
N LYS A 107 -5.94 -13.54 -0.62
CA LYS A 107 -6.70 -12.34 -0.32
C LYS A 107 -5.77 -11.16 -0.05
N VAL A 108 -6.06 -10.04 -0.69
CA VAL A 108 -5.43 -8.76 -0.37
C VAL A 108 -6.47 -7.86 0.27
N VAL A 109 -6.13 -7.28 1.41
CA VAL A 109 -6.97 -6.33 2.14
C VAL A 109 -6.28 -4.98 2.26
N THR A 110 -7.04 -3.95 2.55
CA THR A 110 -6.52 -2.63 2.94
C THR A 110 -7.43 -1.97 3.95
N LEU A 111 -6.84 -1.18 4.85
CA LEU A 111 -7.54 -0.36 5.83
C LEU A 111 -7.39 1.11 5.46
N ILE A 112 -8.51 1.78 5.23
CA ILE A 112 -8.53 3.17 4.80
C ILE A 112 -9.23 4.02 5.86
N PRO A 113 -8.52 4.99 6.47
CA PRO A 113 -9.12 5.88 7.45
C PRO A 113 -10.28 6.68 6.85
N LYS A 114 -11.34 6.83 7.61
CA LYS A 114 -12.47 7.66 7.23
C LYS A 114 -11.99 9.08 6.90
N GLY A 115 -12.41 9.57 5.74
CA GLY A 115 -11.99 10.88 5.22
C GLY A 115 -10.93 10.81 4.13
N ASN A 116 -10.19 9.70 4.00
CA ASN A 116 -9.24 9.51 2.89
C ASN A 116 -9.98 9.04 1.62
N LYS A 117 -10.76 9.95 1.05
CA LYS A 117 -11.59 9.68 -0.15
C LYS A 117 -10.78 9.24 -1.37
N PRO A 118 -9.61 9.83 -1.70
CA PRO A 118 -8.82 9.39 -2.84
C PRO A 118 -8.35 7.94 -2.72
N ALA A 119 -7.90 7.51 -1.53
CA ALA A 119 -7.49 6.13 -1.30
C ALA A 119 -8.68 5.15 -1.43
N LEU A 120 -9.84 5.52 -0.91
CA LEU A 120 -11.06 4.71 -1.05
C LEU A 120 -11.47 4.55 -2.52
N ALA A 121 -11.48 5.63 -3.28
CA ALA A 121 -11.80 5.60 -4.70
C ALA A 121 -10.81 4.73 -5.48
N PHE A 122 -9.50 4.86 -5.21
CA PHE A 122 -8.47 4.05 -5.84
C PHE A 122 -8.65 2.56 -5.53
N ALA A 123 -8.87 2.19 -4.26
CA ALA A 123 -9.10 0.80 -3.87
C ALA A 123 -10.30 0.19 -4.61
N MET A 124 -11.39 0.93 -4.75
CA MET A 124 -12.57 0.47 -5.50
C MET A 124 -12.29 0.35 -7.01
N LEU A 125 -11.52 1.28 -7.60
CA LEU A 125 -11.14 1.23 -9.02
C LEU A 125 -10.24 0.03 -9.35
N VAL A 126 -9.43 -0.44 -8.42
CA VAL A 126 -8.64 -1.67 -8.59
C VAL A 126 -9.43 -2.95 -8.25
N GLY A 127 -10.73 -2.83 -8.01
CA GLY A 127 -11.65 -3.96 -7.84
C GLY A 127 -11.85 -4.44 -6.41
N MET A 128 -11.31 -3.74 -5.41
CA MET A 128 -11.57 -4.10 -4.01
C MET A 128 -13.00 -3.76 -3.61
N LYS A 129 -13.58 -4.58 -2.75
CA LYS A 129 -14.94 -4.42 -2.23
C LYS A 129 -14.90 -4.08 -0.74
N LYS A 130 -15.85 -3.24 -0.29
CA LYS A 130 -16.01 -2.95 1.14
C LYS A 130 -16.47 -4.21 1.87
N GLU A 131 -15.78 -4.56 2.95
CA GLU A 131 -16.07 -5.76 3.74
C GLU A 131 -16.46 -5.45 5.19
N GLY A 132 -16.19 -4.25 5.66
CA GLY A 132 -16.57 -3.86 7.02
C GLY A 132 -15.94 -2.56 7.46
N ILE A 133 -16.26 -2.16 8.68
CA ILE A 133 -15.73 -0.97 9.34
C ILE A 133 -15.09 -1.38 10.65
N ILE A 134 -13.83 -0.99 10.84
CA ILE A 134 -13.16 -1.11 12.14
C ILE A 134 -13.33 0.20 12.88
N LYS A 135 -14.14 0.15 13.92
CA LYS A 135 -14.54 1.33 14.70
C LYS A 135 -13.37 1.88 15.50
N ARG A 136 -13.22 3.22 15.49
CA ARG A 136 -12.29 3.97 16.35
C ARG A 136 -10.86 3.38 16.33
N SER A 137 -10.34 3.09 15.15
CA SER A 137 -9.13 2.29 14.93
C SER A 137 -7.93 3.06 14.39
N PHE A 138 -8.06 4.37 14.17
CA PHE A 138 -6.98 5.18 13.61
C PHE A 138 -6.96 6.57 14.25
N LEU A 139 -5.78 7.00 14.71
CA LEU A 139 -5.58 8.31 15.33
C LEU A 139 -4.90 9.26 14.33
N LYS A 140 -5.58 10.34 13.96
CA LYS A 140 -5.04 11.33 13.01
C LYS A 140 -5.43 12.73 13.40
N GLY A 141 -4.43 13.61 13.54
CA GLY A 141 -4.65 15.01 13.94
C GLY A 141 -5.38 15.13 15.28
N GLY A 142 -5.06 14.27 16.25
CA GLY A 142 -5.70 14.20 17.56
C GLY A 142 -7.13 13.65 17.55
N LYS A 143 -7.61 13.14 16.41
CA LYS A 143 -8.97 12.58 16.28
C LYS A 143 -8.90 11.07 16.04
N VAL A 144 -9.71 10.34 16.80
CA VAL A 144 -9.90 8.90 16.59
C VAL A 144 -10.99 8.69 15.54
N VAL A 145 -10.66 8.04 14.44
CA VAL A 145 -11.56 7.78 13.33
C VAL A 145 -11.72 6.29 13.06
N ASP A 146 -12.79 5.93 12.36
CA ASP A 146 -13.02 4.59 11.86
C ASP A 146 -12.15 4.32 10.63
N GLN A 147 -11.87 3.04 10.36
CA GLN A 147 -11.26 2.61 9.10
C GLN A 147 -12.22 1.73 8.32
N GLN A 148 -12.29 1.96 7.01
CA GLN A 148 -12.98 1.06 6.08
C GLN A 148 -12.05 -0.09 5.73
N LEU A 149 -12.50 -1.31 5.97
CA LEU A 149 -11.85 -2.52 5.45
C LEU A 149 -12.38 -2.81 4.04
N LEU A 150 -11.44 -2.96 3.10
CA LEU A 150 -11.72 -3.45 1.75
C LEU A 150 -10.88 -4.68 1.48
N GLY A 151 -11.38 -5.55 0.61
CA GLY A 151 -10.67 -6.76 0.22
C GLY A 151 -10.93 -7.16 -1.22
N ILE A 152 -10.01 -7.96 -1.76
CA ILE A 152 -10.14 -8.62 -3.04
C ILE A 152 -9.56 -10.03 -2.94
N GLU A 153 -10.29 -11.00 -3.46
CA GLU A 153 -9.94 -12.41 -3.43
C GLU A 153 -9.29 -12.84 -4.74
N LYS A 154 -8.47 -13.90 -4.65
CA LYS A 154 -8.02 -14.64 -5.82
C LYS A 154 -9.22 -15.40 -6.40
N GLU A 155 -9.49 -15.18 -7.68
CA GLU A 155 -10.47 -16.01 -8.41
C GLU A 155 -9.97 -17.45 -8.47
N GLU A 156 -10.90 -18.40 -8.26
CA GLU A 156 -10.61 -19.85 -8.34
C GLU A 156 -10.39 -20.32 -9.77
#